data_a4c456f788d59b17fb11a4f9cf2383c3
#
_entry.id   a4c456f788d59b17fb11a4f9cf2383c3
#
_cell.length_a   1.000
_cell.length_b   1.000
_cell.length_c   1.000
_cell.angle_alpha   90.00
_cell.angle_beta   90.00
_cell.angle_gamma   90.00
#
_symmetry.space_group_name_H-M   'P 1'
#
loop_
_entity.id
_entity.type
_entity.pdbx_description
1 polymer ?
#
loop_
_entity_poly.entity_id
_entity_poly.type
_entity_poly.pdbx_seq_one_letter_code
_entity_poly.pdbx_strand_id
1 'polypeptide(L)'
;MKLSKLCQLCGNDILYKNIINEEIECDLSLGIHWLYPGCNISFPITEGFCHSFVCSYDDWEWFLAGSEDVAFSDSALIIVCGAKKPCSPPDNSIAANIIFVGFSVKTLLSRISNLSSQRYLSPASDELYDAFWAHVKESKVRDYVNTSAYLEKLPHPVHEYLALIVIRHYTDTNNSFYSEDMHTPNLAAQILNALRTFFSGINVLYDSETQEFIVLYSQKTPDSYSFYYPLHDFSYLKFSDLLKKYHLHAGMSNSGRAVEHLYTQYVNARNALEIGESLKTPPHIPNIYHHMEYVSYNILHFCLPEFVRQYGHDNIIYLVHPATVDLHRYDSTNNTNLLDTLHTYLSNGHSITETADAMFLHRNTISNRIRKIKEITSLSVENPQVQDALLTSCKILQYYRDVIKKSF
;
A
#
# COMPACT_ATOMS: atom_id res chain seq x y z
N MET A 1 0.29 -18.95 14.40
CA MET A 1 0.93 -19.35 15.67
C MET A 1 -0.02 -20.30 16.40
N LYS A 2 0.43 -21.46 16.87
CA LYS A 2 -0.42 -22.37 17.65
C LYS A 2 -0.88 -21.72 18.94
N LEU A 3 -2.12 -21.95 19.37
CA LEU A 3 -2.70 -21.43 20.61
C LEU A 3 -1.86 -21.79 21.84
N SER A 4 -1.31 -23.01 21.88
CA SER A 4 -0.39 -23.46 22.93
C SER A 4 0.84 -22.56 23.07
N LYS A 5 1.39 -22.05 21.97
CA LYS A 5 2.53 -21.15 21.99
C LYS A 5 2.16 -19.74 22.47
N LEU A 6 0.95 -19.28 22.14
CA LEU A 6 0.39 -18.05 22.69
C LEU A 6 0.21 -18.14 24.20
N CYS A 7 -0.34 -19.26 24.69
CA CYS A 7 -0.46 -19.51 26.12
C CYS A 7 0.90 -19.53 26.83
N GLN A 8 1.93 -20.13 26.22
CA GLN A 8 3.31 -20.06 26.75
C GLN A 8 3.85 -18.63 26.80
N LEU A 9 3.56 -17.81 25.80
CA LEU A 9 3.97 -16.41 25.75
C LEU A 9 3.33 -15.58 26.87
N CYS A 10 2.06 -15.84 27.15
CA CYS A 10 1.33 -15.17 28.23
C CYS A 10 1.73 -15.71 29.61
N GLY A 11 2.13 -16.98 29.70
CA GLY A 11 2.68 -17.60 30.90
C GLY A 11 1.78 -17.43 32.16
N ASN A 12 2.38 -17.00 33.26
CA ASN A 12 1.69 -16.79 34.53
C ASN A 12 0.76 -15.56 34.55
N ASP A 13 0.77 -14.74 33.49
CA ASP A 13 -0.10 -13.56 33.38
C ASP A 13 -1.51 -13.92 32.89
N ILE A 14 -1.77 -15.18 32.56
CA ILE A 14 -3.12 -15.65 32.20
C ILE A 14 -3.94 -15.73 33.50
N LEU A 15 -4.99 -14.92 33.57
CA LEU A 15 -5.89 -14.85 34.70
C LEU A 15 -7.12 -15.77 34.53
N TYR A 16 -7.55 -15.95 33.30
CA TYR A 16 -8.65 -16.83 32.92
C TYR A 16 -8.44 -17.32 31.46
N LYS A 17 -8.83 -18.56 31.21
CA LYS A 17 -8.90 -19.10 29.86
C LYS A 17 -10.08 -20.04 29.70
N ASN A 18 -10.79 -19.91 28.61
CA ASN A 18 -11.76 -20.88 28.12
C ASN A 18 -11.37 -21.24 26.68
N ILE A 19 -10.96 -22.47 26.45
CA ILE A 19 -10.49 -22.92 25.14
C ILE A 19 -11.41 -24.05 24.69
N ILE A 20 -12.12 -23.82 23.60
CA ILE A 20 -13.05 -24.76 22.99
C ILE A 20 -12.29 -25.67 22.02
N ASN A 21 -11.29 -25.14 21.30
CA ASN A 21 -10.50 -25.86 20.32
C ASN A 21 -9.00 -25.61 20.55
N GLU A 22 -8.27 -26.64 21.00
CA GLU A 22 -6.84 -26.54 21.30
C GLU A 22 -5.93 -26.55 20.06
N GLU A 23 -6.44 -27.02 18.92
CA GLU A 23 -5.65 -27.16 17.69
C GLU A 23 -5.70 -25.91 16.79
N ILE A 24 -6.30 -24.84 17.26
CA ILE A 24 -6.40 -23.58 16.49
C ILE A 24 -5.01 -23.02 16.19
N GLU A 25 -4.78 -22.72 14.92
CA GLU A 25 -3.68 -21.89 14.47
C GLU A 25 -4.13 -20.42 14.37
N CYS A 26 -3.69 -19.61 15.32
CA CYS A 26 -3.98 -18.18 15.37
C CYS A 26 -2.96 -17.44 14.53
N ASP A 27 -3.40 -16.68 13.53
CA ASP A 27 -2.53 -15.76 12.83
C ASP A 27 -2.67 -14.35 13.43
N LEU A 28 -1.96 -14.13 14.55
CA LEU A 28 -1.91 -12.82 15.20
C LEU A 28 -1.13 -11.77 14.38
N SER A 29 -0.51 -12.17 13.28
CA SER A 29 0.28 -11.27 12.43
C SER A 29 -0.54 -10.63 11.32
N LEU A 30 -1.62 -11.28 10.84
CA LEU A 30 -2.39 -10.84 9.68
C LEU A 30 -3.73 -10.17 10.00
N GLY A 31 -4.19 -10.21 11.25
CA GLY A 31 -5.49 -9.64 11.57
C GLY A 31 -5.82 -9.65 13.04
N ILE A 32 -5.24 -8.74 13.81
CA ILE A 32 -5.79 -8.42 15.12
C ILE A 32 -6.98 -7.49 14.88
N HIS A 33 -8.18 -8.02 15.03
CA HIS A 33 -9.38 -7.19 15.04
C HIS A 33 -9.55 -6.57 16.43
N TRP A 34 -9.82 -5.26 16.45
CA TRP A 34 -10.10 -4.57 17.69
C TRP A 34 -11.58 -4.69 18.01
N LEU A 35 -11.91 -5.26 19.18
CA LEU A 35 -13.24 -5.18 19.73
C LEU A 35 -13.39 -3.82 20.41
N TYR A 36 -14.34 -3.04 19.94
CA TYR A 36 -14.74 -1.78 20.55
C TYR A 36 -16.26 -1.67 20.50
N PRO A 37 -16.85 -0.85 21.37
CA PRO A 37 -18.29 -0.69 21.43
C PRO A 37 -18.86 -0.19 20.09
N GLY A 38 -19.92 -0.87 19.63
CA GLY A 38 -20.57 -0.56 18.36
C GLY A 38 -19.86 -1.09 17.11
N CYS A 39 -18.82 -1.93 17.24
CA CYS A 39 -18.27 -2.64 16.08
C CYS A 39 -19.29 -3.66 15.57
N ASN A 40 -19.67 -3.53 14.31
CA ASN A 40 -20.57 -4.47 13.66
C ASN A 40 -19.72 -5.66 13.18
N ILE A 41 -19.74 -6.78 13.93
CA ILE A 41 -18.97 -8.00 13.58
C ILE A 41 -19.84 -8.81 12.61
N SER A 42 -19.98 -8.34 11.39
CA SER A 42 -20.53 -9.12 10.27
C SER A 42 -19.38 -9.62 9.39
N PHE A 43 -18.56 -10.54 9.90
CA PHE A 43 -17.61 -11.25 9.04
C PHE A 43 -18.28 -12.50 8.47
N PRO A 44 -18.16 -12.77 7.15
CA PRO A 44 -18.50 -14.07 6.64
C PRO A 44 -17.56 -15.07 7.32
N ILE A 45 -18.14 -15.98 8.11
CA ILE A 45 -17.41 -17.10 8.73
C ILE A 45 -16.98 -18.00 7.59
N THR A 46 -15.77 -17.81 7.09
CA THR A 46 -15.13 -18.74 6.16
C THR A 46 -14.57 -19.88 6.99
N GLU A 47 -15.08 -21.08 6.78
CA GLU A 47 -14.60 -22.28 7.43
C GLU A 47 -13.07 -22.41 7.31
N GLY A 48 -12.40 -22.61 8.42
CA GLY A 48 -10.95 -22.86 8.49
C GLY A 48 -10.07 -21.68 8.91
N PHE A 49 -10.62 -20.49 9.24
CA PHE A 49 -9.85 -19.34 9.70
C PHE A 49 -10.06 -19.05 11.18
N CYS A 50 -8.97 -18.87 11.91
CA CYS A 50 -9.00 -18.31 13.25
C CYS A 50 -8.97 -16.78 13.19
N HIS A 51 -10.11 -16.14 13.48
CA HIS A 51 -10.15 -14.70 13.69
C HIS A 51 -9.68 -14.35 15.10
N SER A 52 -8.63 -13.55 15.19
CA SER A 52 -8.08 -13.11 16.49
C SER A 52 -8.57 -11.70 16.82
N PHE A 53 -9.22 -11.56 17.95
CA PHE A 53 -9.72 -10.30 18.49
C PHE A 53 -8.91 -9.91 19.73
N VAL A 54 -8.58 -8.64 19.85
CA VAL A 54 -7.88 -8.10 21.03
C VAL A 54 -8.62 -6.87 21.52
N CYS A 55 -8.83 -6.77 22.82
CA CYS A 55 -9.43 -5.59 23.45
C CYS A 55 -8.83 -5.34 24.84
N SER A 56 -9.06 -4.14 25.38
CA SER A 56 -8.87 -3.89 26.80
C SER A 56 -9.98 -4.54 27.63
N TYR A 57 -9.76 -4.67 28.95
CA TYR A 57 -10.80 -5.21 29.84
C TYR A 57 -12.02 -4.27 29.89
N ASP A 58 -11.81 -2.97 29.88
CA ASP A 58 -12.88 -1.98 29.89
C ASP A 58 -13.73 -2.02 28.59
N ASP A 59 -13.09 -2.18 27.43
CA ASP A 59 -13.76 -2.35 26.15
C ASP A 59 -14.55 -3.67 26.08
N TRP A 60 -14.03 -4.73 26.70
CA TRP A 60 -14.69 -6.02 26.81
C TRP A 60 -15.99 -5.94 27.64
N GLU A 61 -15.94 -5.32 28.82
CA GLU A 61 -17.12 -5.15 29.65
C GLU A 61 -18.19 -4.30 28.94
N TRP A 62 -17.75 -3.29 28.22
CA TRP A 62 -18.64 -2.42 27.46
C TRP A 62 -19.24 -3.12 26.22
N PHE A 63 -18.44 -3.95 25.56
CA PHE A 63 -18.88 -4.78 24.46
C PHE A 63 -19.95 -5.77 24.90
N LEU A 64 -19.77 -6.44 26.02
CA LEU A 64 -20.78 -7.36 26.58
C LEU A 64 -22.09 -6.66 26.96
N ALA A 65 -22.00 -5.44 27.45
CA ALA A 65 -23.19 -4.65 27.84
C ALA A 65 -24.03 -4.17 26.63
N GLY A 66 -23.43 -4.09 25.44
CA GLY A 66 -24.06 -3.56 24.23
C GLY A 66 -24.37 -4.58 23.13
N SER A 67 -23.99 -5.86 23.28
CA SER A 67 -24.12 -6.86 22.23
C SER A 67 -25.27 -7.82 22.50
N GLU A 68 -26.46 -7.55 21.92
CA GLU A 68 -27.58 -8.48 22.00
C GLU A 68 -27.47 -9.67 21.02
N ASP A 69 -26.62 -9.63 19.96
CA ASP A 69 -26.60 -10.65 18.87
C ASP A 69 -25.23 -10.91 18.24
N VAL A 70 -24.13 -10.89 18.96
CA VAL A 70 -22.83 -11.23 18.36
C VAL A 70 -22.52 -12.72 18.52
N ALA A 71 -22.65 -13.50 17.44
CA ALA A 71 -22.25 -14.90 17.40
C ALA A 71 -20.77 -15.03 16.99
N PHE A 72 -19.90 -15.46 17.90
CA PHE A 72 -18.56 -15.93 17.56
C PHE A 72 -18.61 -17.41 17.19
N SER A 73 -17.64 -17.88 16.39
CA SER A 73 -17.46 -19.29 16.12
C SER A 73 -16.41 -19.92 17.06
N ASP A 74 -16.39 -21.24 17.18
CA ASP A 74 -15.38 -22.01 17.91
C ASP A 74 -13.95 -21.82 17.35
N SER A 75 -13.81 -21.25 16.16
CA SER A 75 -12.56 -20.84 15.53
C SER A 75 -12.15 -19.40 15.87
N ALA A 76 -12.94 -18.62 16.61
CA ALA A 76 -12.55 -17.30 17.07
C ALA A 76 -11.67 -17.37 18.32
N LEU A 77 -10.65 -16.48 18.38
CA LEU A 77 -9.83 -16.26 19.57
C LEU A 77 -10.02 -14.82 20.05
N ILE A 78 -10.38 -14.65 21.31
CA ILE A 78 -10.52 -13.35 21.95
C ILE A 78 -9.46 -13.23 23.05
N ILE A 79 -8.64 -12.17 22.99
CA ILE A 79 -7.62 -11.87 24.02
C ILE A 79 -8.00 -10.57 24.71
N VAL A 80 -8.35 -10.64 25.96
CA VAL A 80 -8.72 -9.49 26.80
C VAL A 80 -7.54 -9.11 27.67
N CYS A 81 -7.01 -7.92 27.48
CA CYS A 81 -5.82 -7.40 28.13
C CYS A 81 -6.17 -6.44 29.29
N GLY A 82 -5.33 -6.43 30.33
CA GLY A 82 -5.51 -5.54 31.47
C GLY A 82 -6.55 -6.03 32.49
N ALA A 83 -6.93 -7.30 32.40
CA ALA A 83 -7.85 -7.90 33.36
C ALA A 83 -7.28 -7.89 34.79
N LYS A 84 -8.15 -7.72 35.78
CA LYS A 84 -7.81 -7.73 37.23
C LYS A 84 -8.46 -8.95 37.89
N LYS A 85 -7.81 -9.52 38.91
CA LYS A 85 -8.44 -10.59 39.69
C LYS A 85 -9.44 -10.04 40.71
N PRO A 86 -10.60 -10.72 40.92
CA PRO A 86 -11.08 -11.89 40.21
C PRO A 86 -11.73 -11.48 38.85
N CYS A 87 -11.42 -12.24 37.78
CA CYS A 87 -12.14 -12.11 36.53
C CYS A 87 -13.41 -12.95 36.61
N SER A 88 -14.56 -12.37 36.38
CA SER A 88 -15.80 -13.11 36.16
C SER A 88 -15.73 -13.80 34.80
N PRO A 89 -15.98 -15.12 34.68
CA PRO A 89 -16.08 -15.77 33.38
C PRO A 89 -17.22 -15.11 32.61
N PRO A 90 -17.06 -14.90 31.27
CA PRO A 90 -18.17 -14.49 30.44
C PRO A 90 -19.27 -15.55 30.51
N ASP A 91 -20.52 -15.13 30.37
CA ASP A 91 -21.66 -16.08 30.27
C ASP A 91 -21.35 -17.13 29.21
N ASN A 92 -21.74 -18.39 29.45
CA ASN A 92 -21.52 -19.54 28.55
C ASN A 92 -22.14 -19.42 27.16
N SER A 93 -22.71 -18.27 26.83
CA SER A 93 -23.32 -17.95 25.53
C SER A 93 -22.31 -17.63 24.41
N ILE A 94 -21.03 -17.34 24.76
CA ILE A 94 -20.02 -16.96 23.78
C ILE A 94 -19.23 -18.19 23.33
N ALA A 95 -19.50 -18.66 22.11
CA ALA A 95 -18.80 -19.78 21.50
C ALA A 95 -17.47 -19.32 20.87
N ALA A 96 -16.48 -18.93 21.70
CA ALA A 96 -15.16 -18.52 21.25
C ALA A 96 -14.08 -18.97 22.24
N ASN A 97 -12.84 -19.07 21.76
CA ASN A 97 -11.69 -19.27 22.64
C ASN A 97 -11.33 -17.93 23.28
N ILE A 98 -11.32 -17.86 24.61
CA ILE A 98 -11.15 -16.59 25.33
C ILE A 98 -9.98 -16.71 26.30
N ILE A 99 -9.08 -15.72 26.29
CA ILE A 99 -7.95 -15.62 27.19
C ILE A 99 -7.94 -14.23 27.83
N PHE A 100 -7.98 -14.17 29.17
CA PHE A 100 -7.79 -12.94 29.92
C PHE A 100 -6.36 -12.88 30.46
N VAL A 101 -5.68 -11.76 30.19
CA VAL A 101 -4.31 -11.51 30.64
C VAL A 101 -4.21 -10.24 31.47
N GLY A 102 -3.33 -10.27 32.46
CA GLY A 102 -3.16 -9.13 33.41
C GLY A 102 -2.36 -7.95 32.84
N PHE A 103 -1.67 -8.10 31.73
CA PHE A 103 -0.88 -7.04 31.12
C PHE A 103 -1.66 -6.29 30.03
N SER A 104 -1.17 -5.10 29.66
CA SER A 104 -1.80 -4.24 28.67
C SER A 104 -1.69 -4.79 27.25
N VAL A 105 -2.57 -4.32 26.35
CA VAL A 105 -2.50 -4.61 24.90
C VAL A 105 -1.12 -4.28 24.33
N LYS A 106 -0.53 -3.15 24.73
CA LYS A 106 0.82 -2.74 24.29
C LYS A 106 1.87 -3.80 24.64
N THR A 107 1.76 -4.40 25.83
CA THR A 107 2.67 -5.48 26.28
C THR A 107 2.45 -6.76 25.47
N LEU A 108 1.20 -7.12 25.15
CA LEU A 108 0.89 -8.24 24.27
C LEU A 108 1.55 -8.08 22.90
N LEU A 109 1.33 -6.93 22.26
CA LEU A 109 1.90 -6.63 20.96
C LEU A 109 3.44 -6.65 20.97
N SER A 110 4.05 -6.12 22.03
CA SER A 110 5.50 -6.17 22.20
C SER A 110 6.02 -7.62 22.36
N ARG A 111 5.32 -8.47 23.09
CA ARG A 111 5.70 -9.89 23.24
C ARG A 111 5.57 -10.66 21.93
N ILE A 112 4.50 -10.41 21.16
CA ILE A 112 4.29 -11.01 19.85
C ILE A 112 5.36 -10.51 18.86
N SER A 113 5.66 -9.22 18.84
CA SER A 113 6.69 -8.61 18.00
C SER A 113 8.09 -9.16 18.32
N ASN A 114 8.41 -9.35 19.61
CA ASN A 114 9.71 -9.93 20.01
C ASN A 114 9.86 -11.39 19.56
N LEU A 115 8.79 -12.17 19.53
CA LEU A 115 8.83 -13.54 18.98
C LEU A 115 9.02 -13.56 17.46
N SER A 116 8.40 -12.62 16.76
CA SER A 116 8.61 -12.48 15.32
C SER A 116 10.05 -12.01 15.04
N SER A 117 10.53 -10.97 15.72
CA SER A 117 11.88 -10.45 15.50
C SER A 117 12.99 -11.46 15.81
N GLN A 118 12.84 -12.34 16.81
CA GLN A 118 13.81 -13.41 17.06
C GLN A 118 13.90 -14.47 15.96
N ARG A 119 12.83 -14.68 15.17
CA ARG A 119 12.87 -15.56 13.98
C ARG A 119 13.53 -14.92 12.77
N TYR A 120 13.54 -13.58 12.68
CA TYR A 120 13.97 -12.82 11.50
C TYR A 120 15.44 -12.41 11.50
N LEU A 121 16.14 -12.53 12.61
CA LEU A 121 17.56 -12.18 12.74
C LEU A 121 18.49 -13.37 12.47
N SER A 122 18.02 -14.44 11.83
CA SER A 122 18.87 -15.55 11.43
C SER A 122 19.55 -15.22 10.10
N PRO A 123 20.89 -15.28 10.00
CA PRO A 123 21.61 -15.10 8.72
C PRO A 123 21.08 -15.96 7.58
N ALA A 124 20.60 -17.17 7.90
CA ALA A 124 20.00 -18.09 6.94
C ALA A 124 18.70 -17.56 6.25
N SER A 125 17.99 -16.62 6.88
CA SER A 125 16.77 -16.05 6.26
C SER A 125 17.11 -14.98 5.21
N ASP A 126 18.16 -14.21 5.42
CA ASP A 126 18.54 -13.15 4.48
C ASP A 126 19.16 -13.76 3.21
N GLU A 127 20.00 -14.80 3.34
CA GLU A 127 20.49 -15.58 2.18
C GLU A 127 19.34 -16.18 1.34
N LEU A 128 18.26 -16.62 2.00
CA LEU A 128 17.10 -17.16 1.29
C LEU A 128 16.33 -16.05 0.56
N TYR A 129 16.19 -14.88 1.16
CA TYR A 129 15.59 -13.72 0.51
C TYR A 129 16.41 -13.25 -0.69
N ASP A 130 17.73 -13.21 -0.57
CA ASP A 130 18.65 -12.84 -1.66
C ASP A 130 18.54 -13.82 -2.83
N ALA A 131 18.57 -15.13 -2.56
CA ALA A 131 18.42 -16.16 -3.58
C ALA A 131 17.03 -16.10 -4.27
N PHE A 132 15.96 -15.93 -3.50
CA PHE A 132 14.63 -15.75 -4.04
C PHE A 132 14.52 -14.52 -4.93
N TRP A 133 15.04 -13.38 -4.46
CA TRP A 133 14.93 -12.14 -5.18
C TRP A 133 15.78 -12.09 -6.44
N ALA A 134 17.00 -12.68 -6.39
CA ALA A 134 17.82 -12.89 -7.58
C ALA A 134 17.07 -13.72 -8.63
N HIS A 135 16.44 -14.83 -8.21
CA HIS A 135 15.62 -15.65 -9.11
C HIS A 135 14.47 -14.84 -9.74
N VAL A 136 13.75 -14.01 -8.96
CA VAL A 136 12.66 -13.15 -9.49
C VAL A 136 13.18 -12.16 -10.53
N LYS A 137 14.35 -11.55 -10.32
CA LYS A 137 14.97 -10.61 -11.26
C LYS A 137 15.44 -11.29 -12.55
N GLU A 138 16.00 -12.47 -12.45
CA GLU A 138 16.54 -13.23 -13.59
C GLU A 138 15.44 -13.86 -14.45
N SER A 139 14.46 -14.50 -13.80
CA SER A 139 13.40 -15.24 -14.51
C SER A 139 12.45 -14.35 -15.30
N LYS A 140 12.33 -13.09 -14.91
CA LYS A 140 11.46 -12.03 -15.45
C LYS A 140 10.04 -12.47 -15.80
N VAL A 141 9.80 -13.67 -16.27
CA VAL A 141 8.47 -14.22 -16.62
C VAL A 141 8.53 -15.75 -16.70
N ARG A 142 7.58 -16.47 -16.07
CA ARG A 142 7.11 -17.83 -16.39
C ARG A 142 7.88 -19.02 -15.80
N ASP A 143 8.77 -18.83 -14.85
CA ASP A 143 9.29 -19.96 -14.10
C ASP A 143 8.45 -20.24 -12.84
N TYR A 144 7.18 -20.64 -13.07
CA TYR A 144 6.23 -20.87 -11.98
C TYR A 144 6.66 -21.95 -10.99
N VAL A 145 7.32 -22.98 -11.48
CA VAL A 145 7.69 -24.14 -10.66
C VAL A 145 8.79 -23.74 -9.67
N ASN A 146 9.84 -23.09 -10.13
CA ASN A 146 10.93 -22.69 -9.26
C ASN A 146 10.50 -21.52 -8.36
N THR A 147 9.72 -20.55 -8.85
CA THR A 147 9.18 -19.46 -8.04
C THR A 147 8.30 -19.99 -6.91
N SER A 148 7.41 -20.95 -7.17
CA SER A 148 6.59 -21.58 -6.14
C SER A 148 7.46 -22.27 -5.08
N ALA A 149 8.49 -23.00 -5.49
CA ALA A 149 9.42 -23.67 -4.58
C ALA A 149 10.20 -22.70 -3.68
N TYR A 150 10.52 -21.50 -4.18
CA TYR A 150 11.11 -20.44 -3.36
C TYR A 150 10.11 -19.84 -2.38
N LEU A 151 8.89 -19.53 -2.84
CA LEU A 151 7.84 -18.96 -1.99
C LEU A 151 7.49 -19.87 -0.80
N GLU A 152 7.46 -21.19 -1.01
CA GLU A 152 7.21 -22.16 0.05
C GLU A 152 8.29 -22.20 1.14
N LYS A 153 9.53 -21.83 0.79
CA LYS A 153 10.66 -21.80 1.73
C LYS A 153 10.77 -20.50 2.51
N LEU A 154 10.07 -19.43 2.08
CA LEU A 154 10.14 -18.13 2.76
C LEU A 154 9.70 -18.24 4.22
N PRO A 155 10.24 -17.39 5.12
CA PRO A 155 9.95 -17.43 6.56
C PRO A 155 8.47 -17.28 6.88
N HIS A 156 7.73 -16.54 6.05
CA HIS A 156 6.28 -16.38 6.17
C HIS A 156 5.57 -16.98 4.99
N PRO A 157 4.38 -17.58 5.20
CA PRO A 157 3.59 -18.14 4.11
C PRO A 157 3.17 -17.01 3.14
N VAL A 158 3.31 -17.31 1.85
CA VAL A 158 2.79 -16.45 0.79
C VAL A 158 1.51 -17.08 0.27
N HIS A 159 0.41 -16.32 0.31
CA HIS A 159 -0.91 -16.76 -0.12
C HIS A 159 -1.10 -16.54 -1.63
N GLU A 160 -2.23 -17.01 -2.15
CA GLU A 160 -2.52 -17.01 -3.59
C GLU A 160 -2.46 -15.63 -4.23
N TYR A 161 -2.92 -14.60 -3.53
CA TYR A 161 -2.93 -13.23 -4.05
C TYR A 161 -1.87 -12.39 -3.34
N LEU A 162 -1.10 -11.66 -4.12
CA LEU A 162 0.04 -10.89 -3.67
C LEU A 162 0.01 -9.48 -4.28
N ALA A 163 0.27 -8.48 -3.46
CA ALA A 163 0.69 -7.15 -3.90
C ALA A 163 2.14 -6.92 -3.47
N LEU A 164 2.90 -6.26 -4.30
CA LEU A 164 4.26 -5.84 -3.97
C LEU A 164 4.29 -4.37 -3.57
N ILE A 165 5.04 -4.08 -2.51
CA ILE A 165 5.35 -2.72 -2.08
C ILE A 165 6.86 -2.54 -2.21
N VAL A 166 7.26 -1.60 -3.05
CA VAL A 166 8.67 -1.21 -3.24
C VAL A 166 8.89 0.08 -2.47
N ILE A 167 9.84 0.09 -1.55
CA ILE A 167 10.10 1.22 -0.67
C ILE A 167 11.54 1.65 -0.87
N ARG A 168 11.75 2.94 -1.09
CA ARG A 168 13.09 3.52 -1.20
C ARG A 168 13.20 4.84 -0.48
N HIS A 169 14.42 5.26 -0.24
CA HIS A 169 14.69 6.56 0.31
C HIS A 169 14.39 7.66 -0.73
N TYR A 170 13.72 8.71 -0.29
CA TYR A 170 13.49 9.87 -1.14
C TYR A 170 14.71 10.78 -1.07
N THR A 171 15.42 10.91 -2.19
CA THR A 171 16.50 11.89 -2.34
C THR A 171 15.91 13.18 -2.93
N ASP A 172 15.62 14.15 -2.08
CA ASP A 172 15.37 15.50 -2.57
C ASP A 172 16.68 16.04 -3.15
N THR A 173 16.73 16.18 -4.47
CA THR A 173 17.92 16.67 -5.19
C THR A 173 18.36 18.08 -4.75
N ASN A 174 17.52 18.78 -3.98
CA ASN A 174 17.81 20.10 -3.40
C ASN A 174 18.39 20.03 -1.98
N ASN A 175 18.42 18.86 -1.32
CA ASN A 175 18.87 18.69 0.05
C ASN A 175 20.01 17.66 0.12
N SER A 176 21.22 18.07 -0.16
CA SER A 176 22.43 17.22 -0.16
C SER A 176 22.83 16.67 1.23
N PHE A 177 22.15 17.07 2.29
CA PHE A 177 22.50 16.66 3.67
C PHE A 177 22.17 15.20 4.02
N TYR A 178 21.28 14.54 3.29
CA TYR A 178 20.80 13.17 3.62
C TYR A 178 21.40 12.06 2.75
N SER A 179 22.18 12.39 1.71
CA SER A 179 22.71 11.38 0.77
C SER A 179 23.90 10.59 1.32
N GLU A 180 24.62 11.09 2.32
CA GLU A 180 25.80 10.41 2.88
C GLU A 180 25.46 9.38 3.96
N ASP A 181 24.34 9.52 4.67
CA ASP A 181 23.97 8.62 5.78
C ASP A 181 23.38 7.28 5.33
N MET A 182 22.83 7.19 4.11
CA MET A 182 22.24 5.94 3.59
C MET A 182 23.24 4.82 3.31
N HIS A 183 24.51 5.17 3.11
CA HIS A 183 25.57 4.17 2.90
C HIS A 183 26.04 3.51 4.20
N THR A 184 25.44 3.86 5.35
CA THR A 184 25.75 3.19 6.60
C THR A 184 24.93 1.89 6.70
N PRO A 185 25.57 0.69 6.74
CA PRO A 185 24.86 -0.59 6.89
C PRO A 185 23.89 -0.62 8.07
N ASN A 186 24.11 0.24 9.05
CA ASN A 186 23.29 0.34 10.25
C ASN A 186 21.90 0.97 9.96
N LEU A 187 21.78 1.96 9.07
CA LEU A 187 20.50 2.60 8.78
C LEU A 187 19.57 1.68 7.97
N ALA A 188 20.07 1.01 6.94
CA ALA A 188 19.30 0.03 6.18
C ALA A 188 18.77 -1.10 7.08
N ALA A 189 19.60 -1.61 7.99
CA ALA A 189 19.20 -2.61 8.97
C ALA A 189 18.12 -2.09 9.95
N GLN A 190 18.23 -0.84 10.41
CA GLN A 190 17.22 -0.22 11.27
C GLN A 190 15.87 -0.06 10.54
N ILE A 191 15.89 0.41 9.28
CA ILE A 191 14.69 0.54 8.46
C ILE A 191 14.07 -0.83 8.21
N LEU A 192 14.87 -1.83 7.82
CA LEU A 192 14.41 -3.20 7.59
C LEU A 192 13.73 -3.78 8.83
N ASN A 193 14.31 -3.59 10.01
CA ASN A 193 13.71 -4.03 11.26
C ASN A 193 12.40 -3.28 11.59
N ALA A 194 12.33 -1.98 11.31
CA ALA A 194 11.12 -1.20 11.51
C ALA A 194 10.00 -1.66 10.56
N LEU A 195 10.33 -1.93 9.29
CA LEU A 195 9.39 -2.47 8.31
C LEU A 195 8.94 -3.89 8.66
N ARG A 196 9.85 -4.78 9.07
CA ARG A 196 9.52 -6.13 9.54
C ARG A 196 8.64 -6.11 10.80
N THR A 197 8.81 -5.12 11.65
CA THR A 197 7.95 -4.92 12.83
C THR A 197 6.56 -4.43 12.44
N PHE A 198 6.48 -3.48 11.51
CA PHE A 198 5.22 -2.96 11.00
C PHE A 198 4.44 -4.05 10.22
N PHE A 199 5.11 -4.74 9.32
CA PHE A 199 4.58 -5.85 8.51
C PHE A 199 4.82 -7.21 9.20
N SER A 200 4.48 -7.32 10.48
CA SER A 200 4.69 -8.55 11.25
C SER A 200 3.97 -9.74 10.59
N GLY A 201 4.70 -10.83 10.34
CA GLY A 201 4.16 -12.02 9.66
C GLY A 201 4.18 -11.95 8.13
N ILE A 202 4.68 -10.88 7.55
CA ILE A 202 4.81 -10.68 6.12
C ILE A 202 6.30 -10.70 5.72
N ASN A 203 6.61 -11.22 4.55
CA ASN A 203 7.98 -11.25 4.06
C ASN A 203 8.44 -9.85 3.64
N VAL A 204 9.49 -9.36 4.27
CA VAL A 204 10.14 -8.09 3.95
C VAL A 204 11.61 -8.35 3.70
N LEU A 205 12.08 -8.01 2.49
CA LEU A 205 13.47 -8.19 2.08
C LEU A 205 14.10 -6.84 1.69
N TYR A 206 15.41 -6.81 1.64
CA TYR A 206 16.19 -5.66 1.19
C TYR A 206 17.07 -6.06 0.02
N ASP A 207 16.91 -5.38 -1.11
CA ASP A 207 17.76 -5.53 -2.28
C ASP A 207 18.94 -4.53 -2.18
N SER A 208 20.11 -5.01 -1.87
CA SER A 208 21.31 -4.17 -1.73
C SER A 208 21.80 -3.58 -3.06
N GLU A 209 21.47 -4.20 -4.19
CA GLU A 209 21.83 -3.72 -5.51
C GLU A 209 21.04 -2.46 -5.90
N THR A 210 19.73 -2.47 -5.68
CA THR A 210 18.83 -1.34 -5.96
C THR A 210 18.62 -0.42 -4.76
N GLN A 211 19.05 -0.83 -3.56
CA GLN A 211 18.80 -0.18 -2.27
C GLN A 211 17.30 -0.02 -1.97
N GLU A 212 16.50 -1.01 -2.37
CA GLU A 212 15.06 -1.03 -2.21
C GLU A 212 14.64 -2.04 -1.12
N PHE A 213 13.65 -1.68 -0.32
CA PHE A 213 12.96 -2.64 0.55
C PHE A 213 11.71 -3.12 -0.17
N ILE A 214 11.48 -4.43 -0.13
CA ILE A 214 10.39 -5.06 -0.87
C ILE A 214 9.54 -5.85 0.11
N VAL A 215 8.23 -5.55 0.11
CA VAL A 215 7.23 -6.22 0.95
C VAL A 215 6.37 -7.11 0.08
N LEU A 216 6.29 -8.40 0.42
CA LEU A 216 5.42 -9.38 -0.22
C LEU A 216 4.09 -9.44 0.54
N TYR A 217 3.19 -8.49 0.28
CA TYR A 217 1.90 -8.42 0.96
C TYR A 217 0.88 -9.38 0.33
N SER A 218 0.64 -10.52 0.99
CA SER A 218 -0.18 -11.59 0.42
C SER A 218 -1.46 -11.87 1.21
N GLN A 219 -2.52 -12.29 0.49
CA GLN A 219 -3.83 -12.61 1.01
C GLN A 219 -4.35 -13.89 0.37
N LYS A 220 -5.20 -14.66 1.07
CA LYS A 220 -5.82 -15.87 0.52
C LYS A 220 -6.88 -15.53 -0.52
N THR A 221 -7.72 -14.57 -0.21
CA THR A 221 -8.77 -14.06 -1.10
C THR A 221 -8.75 -12.54 -1.04
N PRO A 222 -8.55 -11.84 -2.17
CA PRO A 222 -8.74 -10.40 -2.18
C PRO A 222 -10.23 -10.11 -2.11
N ASP A 223 -10.66 -9.27 -1.18
CA ASP A 223 -11.94 -8.57 -1.34
C ASP A 223 -11.82 -7.49 -2.43
N SER A 224 -12.93 -6.93 -2.88
CA SER A 224 -12.94 -5.92 -3.95
C SER A 224 -12.12 -4.68 -3.59
N TYR A 225 -12.00 -4.39 -2.32
CA TYR A 225 -11.26 -3.24 -1.81
C TYR A 225 -9.76 -3.53 -1.75
N SER A 226 -9.36 -4.69 -1.23
CA SER A 226 -7.95 -5.07 -1.15
C SER A 226 -7.32 -5.37 -2.51
N PHE A 227 -8.12 -5.54 -3.56
CA PHE A 227 -7.59 -5.65 -4.93
C PHE A 227 -6.91 -4.36 -5.40
N TYR A 228 -7.47 -3.18 -5.05
CA TYR A 228 -6.91 -1.87 -5.39
C TYR A 228 -6.01 -1.33 -4.28
N TYR A 229 -6.41 -1.51 -3.03
CA TYR A 229 -5.69 -1.02 -1.85
C TYR A 229 -5.42 -2.19 -0.90
N PRO A 230 -4.29 -2.89 -1.03
CA PRO A 230 -4.02 -4.13 -0.30
C PRO A 230 -3.88 -3.96 1.22
N LEU A 231 -3.69 -2.72 1.71
CA LEU A 231 -3.69 -2.40 3.14
C LEU A 231 -5.03 -1.79 3.55
N HIS A 232 -5.50 -2.04 4.78
CA HIS A 232 -6.65 -1.33 5.34
C HIS A 232 -6.36 0.15 5.54
N ASP A 233 -7.35 1.03 5.39
CA ASP A 233 -7.22 2.49 5.53
C ASP A 233 -6.50 2.92 6.80
N PHE A 234 -6.80 2.28 7.92
CA PHE A 234 -6.13 2.53 9.19
C PHE A 234 -4.62 2.22 9.15
N SER A 235 -4.21 1.22 8.39
CA SER A 235 -2.80 0.86 8.20
C SER A 235 -2.08 1.87 7.31
N TYR A 236 -2.76 2.49 6.35
CA TYR A 236 -2.16 3.49 5.46
C TYR A 236 -1.63 4.71 6.20
N LEU A 237 -2.37 5.27 7.15
CA LEU A 237 -1.92 6.43 7.92
C LEU A 237 -0.69 6.09 8.76
N LYS A 238 -0.69 4.95 9.45
CA LYS A 238 0.45 4.49 10.23
C LYS A 238 1.66 4.18 9.35
N PHE A 239 1.42 3.61 8.17
CA PHE A 239 2.48 3.33 7.20
C PHE A 239 3.08 4.63 6.66
N SER A 240 2.24 5.60 6.27
CA SER A 240 2.68 6.93 5.86
C SER A 240 3.54 7.63 6.93
N ASP A 241 3.16 7.51 8.22
CA ASP A 241 3.94 8.06 9.33
C ASP A 241 5.30 7.35 9.50
N LEU A 242 5.34 6.03 9.30
CA LEU A 242 6.59 5.27 9.30
C LEU A 242 7.50 5.71 8.14
N LEU A 243 6.94 5.87 6.94
CA LEU A 243 7.67 6.34 5.76
C LEU A 243 8.25 7.76 6.00
N LYS A 244 7.43 8.67 6.53
CA LYS A 244 7.89 10.04 6.88
C LYS A 244 9.03 10.02 7.88
N LYS A 245 8.95 9.17 8.92
CA LYS A 245 9.98 9.06 9.96
C LYS A 245 11.36 8.74 9.41
N TYR A 246 11.43 7.93 8.36
CA TYR A 246 12.68 7.47 7.74
C TYR A 246 12.94 8.11 6.37
N HIS A 247 12.21 9.16 5.99
CA HIS A 247 12.30 9.80 4.68
C HIS A 247 12.18 8.82 3.52
N LEU A 248 11.19 7.94 3.59
CA LEU A 248 10.93 6.90 2.60
C LEU A 248 9.69 7.22 1.78
N HIS A 249 9.69 6.73 0.55
CA HIS A 249 8.53 6.65 -0.31
C HIS A 249 8.24 5.20 -0.68
N ALA A 250 6.98 4.87 -0.91
CA ALA A 250 6.53 3.53 -1.25
C ALA A 250 5.70 3.54 -2.53
N GLY A 251 6.08 2.69 -3.49
CA GLY A 251 5.25 2.34 -4.63
C GLY A 251 4.52 1.03 -4.36
N MET A 252 3.25 0.94 -4.75
CA MET A 252 2.42 -0.23 -4.52
C MET A 252 1.82 -0.75 -5.81
N SER A 253 1.93 -2.06 -6.05
CA SER A 253 1.24 -2.73 -7.15
C SER A 253 -0.22 -3.03 -6.82
N ASN A 254 -0.99 -3.41 -7.84
CA ASN A 254 -2.25 -4.11 -7.62
C ASN A 254 -2.00 -5.51 -7.04
N SER A 255 -3.01 -6.05 -6.38
CA SER A 255 -3.01 -7.46 -6.01
C SER A 255 -3.23 -8.34 -7.26
N GLY A 256 -2.45 -9.41 -7.37
CA GLY A 256 -2.54 -10.40 -8.44
C GLY A 256 -2.12 -11.77 -7.94
N ARG A 257 -2.23 -12.82 -8.75
CA ARG A 257 -1.77 -14.15 -8.36
C ARG A 257 -0.26 -14.17 -8.14
N ALA A 258 0.16 -14.63 -6.97
CA ALA A 258 1.52 -14.49 -6.48
C ALA A 258 2.58 -15.07 -7.42
N VAL A 259 2.35 -16.26 -7.95
CA VAL A 259 3.35 -16.98 -8.75
C VAL A 259 3.44 -16.46 -10.18
N GLU A 260 2.28 -16.04 -10.75
CA GLU A 260 2.18 -15.76 -12.18
C GLU A 260 2.74 -14.40 -12.59
N HIS A 261 2.72 -13.40 -11.68
CA HIS A 261 2.96 -12.02 -12.04
C HIS A 261 3.89 -11.26 -11.08
N LEU A 262 4.71 -11.98 -10.32
CA LEU A 262 5.55 -11.39 -9.28
C LEU A 262 6.46 -10.27 -9.81
N TYR A 263 7.19 -10.53 -10.88
CA TYR A 263 8.05 -9.53 -11.51
C TYR A 263 7.26 -8.36 -12.10
N THR A 264 6.11 -8.63 -12.71
CA THR A 264 5.22 -7.58 -13.24
C THR A 264 4.71 -6.68 -12.11
N GLN A 265 4.36 -7.25 -10.96
CA GLN A 265 3.94 -6.49 -9.79
C GLN A 265 5.07 -5.62 -9.24
N TYR A 266 6.30 -6.15 -9.20
CA TYR A 266 7.48 -5.38 -8.84
C TYR A 266 7.68 -4.17 -9.77
N VAL A 267 7.66 -4.39 -11.07
CA VAL A 267 7.80 -3.32 -12.07
C VAL A 267 6.70 -2.29 -11.93
N ASN A 268 5.44 -2.71 -11.73
CA ASN A 268 4.32 -1.80 -11.54
C ASN A 268 4.43 -0.95 -10.28
N ALA A 269 4.87 -1.55 -9.16
CA ALA A 269 5.11 -0.83 -7.91
C ALA A 269 6.24 0.18 -8.06
N ARG A 270 7.35 -0.24 -8.67
CA ARG A 270 8.51 0.61 -8.92
C ARG A 270 8.19 1.77 -9.86
N ASN A 271 7.51 1.50 -10.98
CA ASN A 271 7.10 2.54 -11.92
C ASN A 271 6.13 3.54 -11.28
N ALA A 272 5.19 3.07 -10.43
CA ALA A 272 4.29 3.97 -9.72
C ALA A 272 5.08 4.95 -8.84
N LEU A 273 6.11 4.46 -8.16
CA LEU A 273 7.00 5.26 -7.34
C LEU A 273 7.79 6.28 -8.19
N GLU A 274 8.48 5.83 -9.24
CA GLU A 274 9.31 6.67 -10.10
C GLU A 274 8.50 7.75 -10.82
N ILE A 275 7.35 7.37 -11.35
CA ILE A 275 6.44 8.29 -12.05
C ILE A 275 5.83 9.27 -11.05
N GLY A 276 5.33 8.76 -9.93
CA GLY A 276 4.68 9.56 -8.91
C GLY A 276 5.58 10.63 -8.29
N GLU A 277 6.86 10.29 -8.01
CA GLU A 277 7.86 11.26 -7.54
C GLU A 277 8.22 12.31 -8.60
N SER A 278 8.16 11.94 -9.88
CA SER A 278 8.46 12.86 -10.97
C SER A 278 7.32 13.83 -11.26
N LEU A 279 6.08 13.39 -11.08
CA LEU A 279 4.89 14.22 -11.24
C LEU A 279 4.76 15.17 -10.04
N LYS A 280 4.38 16.41 -10.31
CA LYS A 280 4.16 17.42 -9.25
C LYS A 280 2.85 17.24 -8.48
N THR A 281 2.02 16.28 -8.91
CA THR A 281 0.73 15.98 -8.26
C THR A 281 0.98 15.11 -7.04
N PRO A 282 0.59 15.52 -5.82
CA PRO A 282 0.77 14.71 -4.64
C PRO A 282 -0.08 13.43 -4.73
N PRO A 283 0.42 12.28 -4.21
CA PRO A 283 -0.36 11.06 -4.14
C PRO A 283 -1.54 11.22 -3.19
N HIS A 284 -2.57 10.39 -3.38
CA HIS A 284 -3.78 10.40 -2.52
C HIS A 284 -3.43 10.19 -1.04
N ILE A 285 -2.49 9.29 -0.75
CA ILE A 285 -1.94 9.09 0.59
C ILE A 285 -0.49 9.56 0.59
N PRO A 286 -0.08 10.46 1.48
CA PRO A 286 1.27 11.01 1.48
C PRO A 286 2.35 9.92 1.53
N ASN A 287 3.36 10.03 0.66
CA ASN A 287 4.50 9.12 0.51
C ASN A 287 4.16 7.72 -0.04
N ILE A 288 2.90 7.48 -0.47
CA ILE A 288 2.47 6.19 -1.02
C ILE A 288 1.92 6.41 -2.42
N TYR A 289 2.54 5.77 -3.41
CA TYR A 289 2.22 5.87 -4.83
C TYR A 289 1.60 4.56 -5.30
N HIS A 290 0.27 4.52 -5.40
CA HIS A 290 -0.43 3.31 -5.81
C HIS A 290 -0.51 3.20 -7.34
N HIS A 291 -0.18 2.03 -7.91
CA HIS A 291 -0.11 1.80 -9.35
C HIS A 291 -1.36 2.27 -10.10
N MET A 292 -2.56 2.08 -9.53
CA MET A 292 -3.81 2.48 -10.19
C MET A 292 -3.93 4.00 -10.40
N GLU A 293 -3.30 4.81 -9.56
CA GLU A 293 -3.29 6.26 -9.73
C GLU A 293 -2.43 6.67 -10.94
N TYR A 294 -1.44 5.83 -11.28
CA TYR A 294 -0.43 6.11 -12.32
C TYR A 294 -0.53 5.18 -13.53
N VAL A 295 -1.59 4.37 -13.64
CA VAL A 295 -1.72 3.35 -14.71
C VAL A 295 -1.62 3.95 -16.11
N SER A 296 -2.20 5.12 -16.36
CA SER A 296 -2.12 5.79 -17.67
C SER A 296 -0.67 6.18 -18.02
N TYR A 297 0.08 6.67 -17.05
CA TYR A 297 1.50 7.02 -17.24
C TYR A 297 2.38 5.79 -17.37
N ASN A 298 2.04 4.70 -16.66
CA ASN A 298 2.74 3.43 -16.80
C ASN A 298 2.56 2.83 -18.19
N ILE A 299 1.35 2.94 -18.77
CA ILE A 299 1.12 2.57 -20.18
C ILE A 299 2.01 3.41 -21.12
N LEU A 300 2.09 4.72 -20.91
CA LEU A 300 2.95 5.59 -21.71
C LEU A 300 4.43 5.20 -21.56
N HIS A 301 4.87 4.84 -20.34
CA HIS A 301 6.22 4.37 -20.07
C HIS A 301 6.60 3.16 -20.95
N PHE A 302 5.69 2.21 -21.11
CA PHE A 302 5.92 1.04 -21.96
C PHE A 302 5.75 1.33 -23.46
N CYS A 303 4.83 2.22 -23.83
CA CYS A 303 4.51 2.47 -25.24
C CYS A 303 5.48 3.44 -25.93
N LEU A 304 6.08 4.39 -25.20
CA LEU A 304 6.94 5.40 -25.80
C LEU A 304 8.21 4.84 -26.47
N PRO A 305 8.95 3.88 -25.88
CA PRO A 305 10.08 3.23 -26.55
C PRO A 305 9.67 2.54 -27.85
N GLU A 306 8.50 1.90 -27.87
CA GLU A 306 7.98 1.23 -29.06
C GLU A 306 7.59 2.24 -30.14
N PHE A 307 7.00 3.38 -29.77
CA PHE A 307 6.74 4.48 -30.68
C PHE A 307 8.03 4.97 -31.34
N VAL A 308 9.07 5.22 -30.55
CA VAL A 308 10.39 5.64 -31.08
C VAL A 308 10.98 4.59 -32.02
N ARG A 309 10.86 3.31 -31.66
CA ARG A 309 11.34 2.19 -32.48
C ARG A 309 10.60 2.12 -33.85
N GLN A 310 9.29 2.37 -33.85
CA GLN A 310 8.46 2.29 -35.09
C GLN A 310 8.67 3.48 -35.99
N TYR A 311 8.76 4.69 -35.46
CA TYR A 311 8.75 5.93 -36.24
C TYR A 311 10.14 6.56 -36.42
N GLY A 312 11.16 6.05 -35.69
CA GLY A 312 12.54 6.55 -35.77
C GLY A 312 12.75 7.93 -35.15
N HIS A 313 11.77 8.45 -34.42
CA HIS A 313 11.85 9.74 -33.72
C HIS A 313 10.95 9.72 -32.47
N ASP A 314 11.21 10.62 -31.51
CA ASP A 314 10.48 10.82 -30.28
C ASP A 314 9.55 12.04 -30.29
N ASN A 315 9.15 12.51 -31.46
CA ASN A 315 8.24 13.66 -31.60
C ASN A 315 6.80 13.26 -31.27
N ILE A 316 6.40 13.51 -30.01
CA ILE A 316 5.09 13.14 -29.46
C ILE A 316 3.91 14.01 -29.99
N ILE A 317 4.17 15.06 -30.77
CA ILE A 317 3.10 15.89 -31.37
C ILE A 317 2.10 15.04 -32.12
N TYR A 318 2.56 13.94 -32.74
CA TYR A 318 1.68 13.03 -33.52
C TYR A 318 0.78 12.16 -32.60
N LEU A 319 0.99 12.15 -31.30
CA LEU A 319 0.20 11.39 -30.34
C LEU A 319 -0.81 12.26 -29.56
N VAL A 320 -0.79 13.57 -29.74
CA VAL A 320 -1.59 14.50 -28.97
C VAL A 320 -2.57 15.28 -29.83
N HIS A 321 -3.69 15.67 -29.24
CA HIS A 321 -4.68 16.52 -29.92
C HIS A 321 -4.07 17.89 -30.24
N PRO A 322 -4.21 18.43 -31.45
CA PRO A 322 -3.60 19.71 -31.86
C PRO A 322 -3.90 20.87 -30.91
N ALA A 323 -5.11 20.93 -30.37
CA ALA A 323 -5.49 21.98 -29.42
C ALA A 323 -4.59 22.05 -28.19
N THR A 324 -4.06 20.92 -27.70
CA THR A 324 -3.13 20.92 -26.55
C THR A 324 -1.75 21.48 -26.95
N VAL A 325 -1.34 21.28 -28.19
CA VAL A 325 -0.12 21.90 -28.75
C VAL A 325 -0.29 23.42 -28.83
N ASP A 326 -1.45 23.87 -29.29
CA ASP A 326 -1.76 25.32 -29.38
C ASP A 326 -1.79 25.97 -28.00
N LEU A 327 -2.37 25.29 -27.01
CA LEU A 327 -2.34 25.76 -25.60
C LEU A 327 -0.92 25.82 -25.05
N HIS A 328 -0.11 24.79 -25.29
CA HIS A 328 1.29 24.78 -24.85
C HIS A 328 2.09 25.94 -25.48
N ARG A 329 1.91 26.17 -26.79
CA ARG A 329 2.54 27.28 -27.50
C ARG A 329 2.08 28.62 -26.95
N TYR A 330 0.78 28.77 -26.66
CA TYR A 330 0.24 29.97 -26.04
C TYR A 330 0.82 30.22 -24.66
N ASP A 331 0.88 29.17 -23.81
CA ASP A 331 1.46 29.24 -22.46
C ASP A 331 2.94 29.67 -22.49
N SER A 332 3.71 29.09 -23.40
CA SER A 332 5.14 29.42 -23.57
C SER A 332 5.37 30.88 -24.01
N THR A 333 4.44 31.42 -24.83
CA THR A 333 4.56 32.78 -25.34
C THR A 333 4.06 33.82 -24.33
N ASN A 334 3.02 33.49 -23.54
CA ASN A 334 2.32 34.45 -22.68
C ASN A 334 2.59 34.22 -21.19
N ASN A 335 3.47 33.28 -20.85
CA ASN A 335 3.78 32.89 -19.47
C ASN A 335 2.50 32.57 -18.66
N THR A 336 1.65 31.73 -19.24
CA THR A 336 0.39 31.26 -18.66
C THR A 336 0.44 29.77 -18.38
N ASN A 337 -0.56 29.22 -17.67
CA ASN A 337 -0.67 27.80 -17.32
C ASN A 337 -2.06 27.25 -17.73
N LEU A 338 -2.45 27.46 -18.98
CA LEU A 338 -3.75 27.03 -19.49
C LEU A 338 -3.81 25.52 -19.70
N LEU A 339 -2.70 24.92 -20.14
CA LEU A 339 -2.62 23.46 -20.34
C LEU A 339 -2.77 22.70 -19.02
N ASP A 340 -2.05 23.12 -17.96
CA ASP A 340 -2.19 22.51 -16.63
C ASP A 340 -3.59 22.78 -16.04
N THR A 341 -4.20 23.95 -16.33
CA THR A 341 -5.56 24.25 -15.94
C THR A 341 -6.57 23.34 -16.63
N LEU A 342 -6.40 23.10 -17.95
CA LEU A 342 -7.23 22.17 -18.70
C LEU A 342 -7.12 20.73 -18.13
N HIS A 343 -5.90 20.26 -17.91
CA HIS A 343 -5.67 18.93 -17.33
C HIS A 343 -6.37 18.77 -15.98
N THR A 344 -6.18 19.72 -15.06
CA THR A 344 -6.81 19.69 -13.73
C THR A 344 -8.32 19.76 -13.82
N TYR A 345 -8.87 20.61 -14.70
CA TYR A 345 -10.30 20.75 -14.92
C TYR A 345 -10.95 19.46 -15.43
N LEU A 346 -10.33 18.81 -16.43
CA LEU A 346 -10.81 17.53 -16.95
C LEU A 346 -10.70 16.40 -15.92
N SER A 347 -9.62 16.38 -15.14
CA SER A 347 -9.38 15.38 -14.09
C SER A 347 -10.37 15.51 -12.92
N ASN A 348 -10.89 16.71 -12.64
CA ASN A 348 -11.88 16.98 -11.59
C ASN A 348 -13.32 17.03 -12.12
N GLY A 349 -13.63 16.25 -13.15
CA GLY A 349 -15.00 16.12 -13.67
C GLY A 349 -15.64 17.44 -14.11
N HIS A 350 -14.86 18.41 -14.60
CA HIS A 350 -15.27 19.75 -15.06
C HIS A 350 -15.76 20.68 -13.94
N SER A 351 -15.41 20.39 -12.69
CA SER A 351 -15.77 21.22 -11.54
C SER A 351 -14.80 22.41 -11.43
N ILE A 352 -15.32 23.63 -11.64
CA ILE A 352 -14.52 24.87 -11.46
C ILE A 352 -14.07 25.01 -9.99
N THR A 353 -14.90 24.61 -9.03
CA THR A 353 -14.59 24.72 -7.60
C THR A 353 -13.46 23.77 -7.23
N GLU A 354 -13.57 22.47 -7.56
CA GLU A 354 -12.54 21.47 -7.26
C GLU A 354 -11.23 21.77 -7.99
N THR A 355 -11.33 22.30 -9.23
CA THR A 355 -10.13 22.76 -9.98
C THR A 355 -9.47 23.95 -9.28
N ALA A 356 -10.25 24.89 -8.77
CA ALA A 356 -9.73 26.06 -8.04
C ALA A 356 -9.02 25.62 -6.74
N ASP A 357 -9.63 24.73 -6.00
CA ASP A 357 -9.03 24.16 -4.77
C ASP A 357 -7.75 23.38 -5.08
N ALA A 358 -7.76 22.52 -6.09
CA ALA A 358 -6.59 21.73 -6.50
C ALA A 358 -5.42 22.59 -7.01
N MET A 359 -5.70 23.76 -7.62
CA MET A 359 -4.69 24.67 -8.12
C MET A 359 -4.35 25.82 -7.14
N PHE A 360 -4.98 25.87 -5.97
CA PHE A 360 -4.84 26.97 -4.99
C PHE A 360 -5.13 28.35 -5.60
N LEU A 361 -6.19 28.43 -6.45
CA LEU A 361 -6.58 29.64 -7.15
C LEU A 361 -8.04 30.01 -6.85
N HIS A 362 -8.41 31.26 -7.07
CA HIS A 362 -9.80 31.67 -6.96
C HIS A 362 -10.64 31.13 -8.12
N ARG A 363 -11.91 30.72 -7.84
CA ARG A 363 -12.84 30.17 -8.85
C ARG A 363 -13.00 31.05 -10.11
N ASN A 364 -12.99 32.37 -9.93
CA ASN A 364 -13.09 33.30 -11.06
C ASN A 364 -11.86 33.23 -12.00
N THR A 365 -10.68 32.99 -11.44
CA THR A 365 -9.45 32.79 -12.22
C THR A 365 -9.57 31.54 -13.07
N ILE A 366 -10.04 30.43 -12.51
CA ILE A 366 -10.28 29.19 -13.26
C ILE A 366 -11.33 29.42 -14.35
N SER A 367 -12.47 30.07 -14.01
CA SER A 367 -13.53 30.36 -14.98
C SER A 367 -12.99 31.18 -16.16
N ASN A 368 -12.17 32.19 -15.91
CA ASN A 368 -11.54 33.01 -16.96
C ASN A 368 -10.54 32.19 -17.81
N ARG A 369 -9.75 31.32 -17.17
CA ARG A 369 -8.82 30.44 -17.89
C ARG A 369 -9.56 29.43 -18.78
N ILE A 370 -10.63 28.79 -18.30
CA ILE A 370 -11.45 27.88 -19.10
C ILE A 370 -12.10 28.62 -20.29
N ARG A 371 -12.60 29.85 -20.09
CA ARG A 371 -13.08 30.65 -21.20
C ARG A 371 -11.98 30.92 -22.24
N LYS A 372 -10.77 31.27 -21.76
CA LYS A 372 -9.63 31.52 -22.66
C LYS A 372 -9.20 30.25 -23.42
N ILE A 373 -9.23 29.09 -22.78
CA ILE A 373 -8.97 27.79 -23.42
C ILE A 373 -9.96 27.56 -24.58
N LYS A 374 -11.27 27.79 -24.34
CA LYS A 374 -12.31 27.66 -25.40
C LYS A 374 -12.08 28.64 -26.56
N GLU A 375 -11.66 29.87 -26.27
CA GLU A 375 -11.34 30.87 -27.30
C GLU A 375 -10.14 30.43 -28.19
N ILE A 376 -9.07 29.92 -27.57
CA ILE A 376 -7.86 29.49 -28.30
C ILE A 376 -8.12 28.23 -29.12
N THR A 377 -8.77 27.25 -28.51
CA THR A 377 -8.95 25.92 -29.12
C THR A 377 -10.17 25.83 -30.02
N SER A 378 -11.13 26.75 -29.88
CA SER A 378 -12.45 26.71 -30.54
C SER A 378 -13.21 25.40 -30.29
N LEU A 379 -12.91 24.70 -29.18
CA LEU A 379 -13.50 23.40 -28.85
C LEU A 379 -14.51 23.51 -27.70
N SER A 380 -15.55 22.69 -27.79
CA SER A 380 -16.41 22.40 -26.66
C SER A 380 -15.75 21.33 -25.77
N VAL A 381 -15.12 21.79 -24.68
CA VAL A 381 -14.46 20.90 -23.70
C VAL A 381 -15.45 20.03 -22.92
N GLU A 382 -16.76 20.27 -23.09
CA GLU A 382 -17.83 19.47 -22.50
C GLU A 382 -18.24 18.27 -23.38
N ASN A 383 -17.78 18.19 -24.64
CA ASN A 383 -18.05 17.04 -25.51
C ASN A 383 -17.24 15.82 -25.01
N PRO A 384 -17.87 14.70 -24.61
CA PRO A 384 -17.17 13.54 -24.06
C PRO A 384 -16.06 12.97 -24.98
N GLN A 385 -16.26 12.93 -26.29
CA GLN A 385 -15.26 12.44 -27.21
C GLN A 385 -14.02 13.34 -27.29
N VAL A 386 -14.24 14.66 -27.20
CA VAL A 386 -13.14 15.63 -27.14
C VAL A 386 -12.43 15.61 -25.80
N GLN A 387 -13.18 15.42 -24.71
CA GLN A 387 -12.64 15.35 -23.35
C GLN A 387 -11.60 14.23 -23.19
N ASP A 388 -11.92 13.01 -23.63
CA ASP A 388 -11.02 11.86 -23.53
C ASP A 388 -9.72 12.12 -24.31
N ALA A 389 -9.83 12.62 -25.54
CA ALA A 389 -8.68 12.96 -26.38
C ALA A 389 -7.82 14.07 -25.75
N LEU A 390 -8.44 15.11 -25.16
CA LEU A 390 -7.73 16.20 -24.50
C LEU A 390 -7.05 15.73 -23.21
N LEU A 391 -7.75 14.95 -22.36
CA LEU A 391 -7.20 14.44 -21.11
C LEU A 391 -6.01 13.52 -21.38
N THR A 392 -6.14 12.60 -22.33
CA THR A 392 -5.05 11.73 -22.77
C THR A 392 -3.86 12.55 -23.27
N SER A 393 -4.11 13.56 -24.10
CA SER A 393 -3.07 14.46 -24.62
C SER A 393 -2.36 15.23 -23.50
N CYS A 394 -3.10 15.77 -22.53
CA CYS A 394 -2.52 16.43 -21.36
C CYS A 394 -1.60 15.50 -20.57
N LYS A 395 -2.03 14.25 -20.34
CA LYS A 395 -1.21 13.23 -19.65
C LYS A 395 0.07 12.90 -20.43
N ILE A 396 -0.01 12.74 -21.76
CA ILE A 396 1.16 12.51 -22.61
C ILE A 396 2.16 13.66 -22.49
N LEU A 397 1.69 14.91 -22.61
CA LEU A 397 2.54 16.09 -22.51
C LEU A 397 3.15 16.24 -21.12
N GLN A 398 2.35 16.00 -20.07
CA GLN A 398 2.85 16.02 -18.69
C GLN A 398 3.91 14.95 -18.44
N TYR A 399 3.67 13.71 -18.90
CA TYR A 399 4.63 12.61 -18.79
C TYR A 399 5.95 12.98 -19.48
N TYR A 400 5.88 13.51 -20.69
CA TYR A 400 7.06 13.89 -21.45
C TYR A 400 7.86 15.02 -20.78
N ARG A 401 7.17 16.04 -20.26
CA ARG A 401 7.77 17.15 -19.54
C ARG A 401 8.36 16.74 -18.18
N ASP A 402 7.57 16.03 -17.36
CA ASP A 402 7.88 15.83 -15.94
C ASP A 402 8.65 14.54 -15.67
N VAL A 403 8.42 13.47 -16.44
CA VAL A 403 9.06 12.16 -16.26
C VAL A 403 10.24 12.00 -17.21
N ILE A 404 10.05 12.25 -18.51
CA ILE A 404 11.14 12.12 -19.50
C ILE A 404 12.11 13.32 -19.46
N LYS A 405 11.70 14.45 -18.85
CA LYS A 405 12.49 15.70 -18.75
C LYS A 405 12.86 16.28 -20.11
N LYS A 406 11.99 16.18 -21.11
CA LYS A 406 12.16 16.75 -22.45
C LYS A 406 11.14 17.87 -22.71
N SER A 407 11.58 18.88 -23.47
CA SER A 407 10.70 19.88 -24.08
C SER A 407 10.21 19.39 -25.44
N PHE A 408 9.05 19.81 -25.87
CA PHE A 408 8.44 19.51 -27.19
C PHE A 408 8.08 20.80 -27.93
#